data_987d0397e348c56359417c83606a78d1
#
_entry.id   987d0397e348c56359417c83606a78d1
#
_cell.length_a   1.000
_cell.length_b   1.000
_cell.length_c   1.000
_cell.angle_alpha   90.00
_cell.angle_beta   90.00
_cell.angle_gamma   90.00
#
_symmetry.space_group_name_H-M   'P 1'
#
loop_
_entity.id
_entity.type
_entity.pdbx_description
1 polymer ?
#
loop_
_entity_poly.entity_id
_entity_poly.type
_entity_poly.pdbx_seq_one_letter_code
_entity_poly.pdbx_strand_id
1 'polypeptide(L)'
;MRITGTTAAEIAGSVRDQVASGELAPRASLPPVRVLAGELGVNRNTVALAYRRLVEAGVAETRGRGGTVVAAVPQLAREGVGAGVEGDCVDLASGNPDPLLLPDLLGAARRGEYSPPLYGAPAVDPELDTWARADFAEDIDQPFRTLVTHGAVDATERLLNAHLTRGDLVAIEDPCFLASIGTLRLGGYRSAPVRVDGAGMRPDALRAALAAGARAVVCTPRAHNPTGASLTEERAADLRAILARHPQVLVIEDDHFSAVSARPYHRVTPPGSTRWALVRSVSKFLGPDLRLALVAADAGTTARLEARLSAGTTWVSRLLQHTARELLLDPRVHELHERARELYARRSGLLVERLRAQGIEVPYRPDGLNVWVELDVDGRAAVADLARRGWAVRPGHLFAPDPAAHQGAIRVTAATLTEPQAEAFAAELAATVAELHSTAT
;
A
#
# COMPACT_ATOMS: atom_id res chain seq x y z
N MET A 1 -28.00 13.40 -25.46
CA MET A 1 -26.84 12.50 -25.50
C MET A 1 -26.80 11.79 -26.86
N ARG A 2 -25.86 12.07 -27.73
CA ARG A 2 -25.69 11.41 -29.04
C ARG A 2 -24.24 11.15 -29.30
N ILE A 3 -23.80 9.91 -29.14
CA ILE A 3 -22.47 9.47 -29.55
C ILE A 3 -22.43 9.52 -31.08
N THR A 4 -21.35 10.03 -31.66
CA THR A 4 -21.17 10.21 -33.13
C THR A 4 -19.86 9.62 -33.59
N GLY A 5 -19.73 9.39 -34.89
CA GLY A 5 -18.51 8.91 -35.52
C GLY A 5 -18.73 7.65 -36.35
N THR A 6 -17.87 7.43 -37.33
CA THR A 6 -17.88 6.29 -38.25
C THR A 6 -16.71 5.36 -38.06
N THR A 7 -15.65 5.84 -37.42
CA THR A 7 -14.45 5.05 -37.05
C THR A 7 -14.37 4.81 -35.56
N ALA A 8 -13.62 3.81 -35.14
CA ALA A 8 -13.40 3.52 -33.72
C ALA A 8 -12.73 4.70 -32.97
N ALA A 9 -11.90 5.49 -33.65
CA ALA A 9 -11.26 6.66 -33.07
C ALA A 9 -12.25 7.81 -32.85
N GLU A 10 -13.12 8.09 -33.82
CA GLU A 10 -14.15 9.13 -33.73
C GLU A 10 -15.18 8.81 -32.67
N ILE A 11 -15.67 7.55 -32.61
CA ILE A 11 -16.62 7.09 -31.61
C ILE A 11 -16.01 7.23 -30.19
N ALA A 12 -14.77 6.80 -30.00
CA ALA A 12 -14.08 6.95 -28.72
C ALA A 12 -13.84 8.43 -28.38
N GLY A 13 -13.52 9.27 -29.38
CA GLY A 13 -13.41 10.72 -29.23
C GLY A 13 -14.72 11.35 -28.75
N SER A 14 -15.84 11.06 -29.45
CA SER A 14 -17.16 11.55 -29.08
C SER A 14 -17.57 11.20 -27.64
N VAL A 15 -17.27 9.96 -27.19
CA VAL A 15 -17.54 9.56 -25.79
C VAL A 15 -16.66 10.36 -24.82
N ARG A 16 -15.36 10.53 -25.12
CA ARG A 16 -14.45 11.32 -24.27
C ARG A 16 -14.89 12.77 -24.14
N ASP A 17 -15.33 13.38 -25.23
CA ASP A 17 -15.79 14.77 -25.23
C ASP A 17 -17.06 14.93 -24.38
N GLN A 18 -18.00 13.97 -24.44
CA GLN A 18 -19.19 13.98 -23.61
C GLN A 18 -18.91 13.70 -22.13
N VAL A 19 -17.88 12.89 -21.82
CA VAL A 19 -17.40 12.70 -20.44
C VAL A 19 -16.74 14.00 -19.94
N ALA A 20 -15.92 14.63 -20.76
CA ALA A 20 -15.23 15.87 -20.42
C ALA A 20 -16.20 17.06 -20.22
N SER A 21 -17.27 17.13 -21.03
CA SER A 21 -18.33 18.15 -20.87
C SER A 21 -19.32 17.87 -19.73
N GLY A 22 -19.26 16.67 -19.13
CA GLY A 22 -20.19 16.24 -18.09
C GLY A 22 -21.56 15.74 -18.61
N GLU A 23 -21.76 15.67 -19.92
CA GLU A 23 -22.97 15.10 -20.52
C GLU A 23 -23.10 13.60 -20.20
N LEU A 24 -21.97 12.89 -20.11
CA LEU A 24 -21.87 11.53 -19.64
C LEU A 24 -21.26 11.52 -18.22
N ALA A 25 -22.15 11.38 -17.23
CA ALA A 25 -21.73 11.33 -15.83
C ALA A 25 -20.91 10.05 -15.52
N PRO A 26 -20.02 10.09 -14.51
CA PRO A 26 -19.38 8.89 -13.99
C PRO A 26 -20.39 7.79 -13.67
N ARG A 27 -20.08 6.54 -14.01
CA ARG A 27 -20.95 5.36 -13.92
C ARG A 27 -22.15 5.32 -14.89
N ALA A 28 -22.33 6.31 -15.75
CA ALA A 28 -23.33 6.24 -16.81
C ALA A 28 -23.06 5.03 -17.72
N SER A 29 -24.11 4.27 -18.04
CA SER A 29 -24.02 3.14 -18.97
C SER A 29 -23.84 3.63 -20.40
N LEU A 30 -22.85 3.12 -21.10
CA LEU A 30 -22.74 3.30 -22.54
C LEU A 30 -23.73 2.37 -23.25
N PRO A 31 -24.27 2.75 -24.41
CA PRO A 31 -25.17 1.90 -25.17
C PRO A 31 -24.53 0.54 -25.48
N PRO A 32 -25.28 -0.58 -25.47
CA PRO A 32 -24.74 -1.86 -25.91
C PRO A 32 -24.15 -1.76 -27.32
N VAL A 33 -23.01 -2.43 -27.54
CA VAL A 33 -22.28 -2.40 -28.83
C VAL A 33 -23.18 -2.60 -30.03
N ARG A 34 -24.16 -3.53 -29.91
CA ARG A 34 -25.10 -3.82 -31.00
C ARG A 34 -26.05 -2.65 -31.28
N VAL A 35 -26.50 -1.97 -30.23
CA VAL A 35 -27.44 -0.83 -30.34
C VAL A 35 -26.72 0.36 -30.98
N LEU A 36 -25.55 0.74 -30.42
CA LEU A 36 -24.78 1.87 -30.94
C LEU A 36 -24.33 1.64 -32.39
N ALA A 37 -23.93 0.41 -32.74
CA ALA A 37 -23.56 0.07 -34.11
C ALA A 37 -24.71 0.28 -35.10
N GLY A 38 -25.95 -0.08 -34.71
CA GLY A 38 -27.17 0.18 -35.49
C GLY A 38 -27.50 1.67 -35.63
N GLU A 39 -27.38 2.43 -34.54
CA GLU A 39 -27.63 3.88 -34.54
C GLU A 39 -26.63 4.68 -35.39
N LEU A 40 -25.37 4.24 -35.43
CA LEU A 40 -24.29 4.89 -36.18
C LEU A 40 -24.14 4.35 -37.61
N GLY A 41 -24.83 3.27 -37.98
CA GLY A 41 -24.67 2.61 -39.27
C GLY A 41 -23.29 2.00 -39.51
N VAL A 42 -22.60 1.55 -38.44
CA VAL A 42 -21.25 0.99 -38.48
C VAL A 42 -21.19 -0.48 -38.08
N ASN A 43 -20.08 -1.15 -38.38
CA ASN A 43 -19.89 -2.53 -37.94
C ASN A 43 -19.75 -2.62 -36.42
N ARG A 44 -20.31 -3.68 -35.80
CA ARG A 44 -20.20 -3.97 -34.36
C ARG A 44 -18.74 -4.01 -33.88
N ASN A 45 -17.82 -4.53 -34.71
CA ASN A 45 -16.41 -4.57 -34.39
C ASN A 45 -15.79 -3.17 -34.27
N THR A 46 -16.28 -2.17 -34.99
CA THR A 46 -15.85 -0.78 -34.91
C THR A 46 -16.21 -0.19 -33.54
N VAL A 47 -17.45 -0.39 -33.08
CA VAL A 47 -17.90 0.04 -31.73
C VAL A 47 -17.17 -0.73 -30.63
N ALA A 48 -17.01 -2.04 -30.79
CA ALA A 48 -16.27 -2.86 -29.83
C ALA A 48 -14.80 -2.41 -29.70
N LEU A 49 -14.18 -2.01 -30.82
CA LEU A 49 -12.81 -1.45 -30.81
C LEU A 49 -12.80 -0.07 -30.14
N ALA A 50 -13.80 0.78 -30.39
CA ALA A 50 -13.92 2.06 -29.70
C ALA A 50 -14.03 1.88 -28.18
N TYR A 51 -14.89 0.97 -27.74
CA TYR A 51 -15.05 0.69 -26.31
C TYR A 51 -13.79 0.10 -25.66
N ARG A 52 -13.08 -0.79 -26.36
CA ARG A 52 -11.77 -1.25 -25.89
C ARG A 52 -10.79 -0.10 -25.70
N ARG A 53 -10.67 0.82 -26.66
CA ARG A 53 -9.83 2.02 -26.53
C ARG A 53 -10.21 2.90 -25.37
N LEU A 54 -11.51 3.06 -25.08
CA LEU A 54 -12.00 3.81 -23.91
C LEU A 54 -11.61 3.11 -22.61
N VAL A 55 -11.70 1.78 -22.56
CA VAL A 55 -11.29 0.99 -21.39
C VAL A 55 -9.78 1.04 -21.20
N GLU A 56 -9.01 0.87 -22.26
CA GLU A 56 -7.54 1.00 -22.24
C GLU A 56 -7.09 2.41 -21.79
N ALA A 57 -7.81 3.44 -22.21
CA ALA A 57 -7.59 4.82 -21.75
C ALA A 57 -8.11 5.11 -20.34
N GLY A 58 -8.83 4.18 -19.71
CA GLY A 58 -9.42 4.40 -18.38
C GLY A 58 -10.63 5.33 -18.35
N VAL A 59 -11.21 5.65 -19.52
CA VAL A 59 -12.43 6.48 -19.64
C VAL A 59 -13.68 5.66 -19.40
N ALA A 60 -13.63 4.35 -19.65
CA ALA A 60 -14.72 3.42 -19.43
C ALA A 60 -14.23 2.15 -18.72
N GLU A 61 -15.15 1.41 -18.12
CA GLU A 61 -14.90 0.09 -17.52
C GLU A 61 -15.96 -0.93 -17.97
N THR A 62 -15.56 -2.19 -18.12
CA THR A 62 -16.47 -3.27 -18.48
C THR A 62 -16.96 -3.99 -17.22
N ARG A 63 -18.28 -4.10 -17.04
CA ARG A 63 -18.92 -4.75 -15.88
C ARG A 63 -19.62 -6.06 -16.24
N GLY A 64 -18.94 -6.94 -16.93
CA GLY A 64 -19.49 -8.24 -17.31
C GLY A 64 -20.90 -8.11 -17.93
N ARG A 65 -21.93 -8.69 -17.29
CA ARG A 65 -23.34 -8.58 -17.74
C ARG A 65 -23.91 -7.16 -17.67
N GLY A 66 -23.28 -6.25 -16.92
CA GLY A 66 -23.67 -4.83 -16.81
C GLY A 66 -23.18 -3.96 -17.98
N GLY A 67 -22.50 -4.53 -18.96
CA GLY A 67 -22.03 -3.79 -20.15
C GLY A 67 -20.81 -2.92 -19.88
N THR A 68 -20.68 -1.84 -20.65
CA THR A 68 -19.61 -0.83 -20.52
C THR A 68 -20.19 0.44 -19.92
N VAL A 69 -19.53 0.98 -18.90
CA VAL A 69 -19.94 2.20 -18.21
C VAL A 69 -18.81 3.21 -18.21
N VAL A 70 -19.12 4.50 -18.07
CA VAL A 70 -18.11 5.55 -17.85
C VAL A 70 -17.38 5.27 -16.54
N ALA A 71 -16.06 5.27 -16.59
CA ALA A 71 -15.24 5.09 -15.40
C ALA A 71 -15.47 6.24 -14.41
N ALA A 72 -15.59 5.90 -13.14
CA ALA A 72 -15.59 6.90 -12.08
C ALA A 72 -14.17 7.05 -11.53
N VAL A 73 -13.82 8.26 -11.10
CA VAL A 73 -12.60 8.43 -10.31
C VAL A 73 -12.76 7.57 -9.04
N PRO A 74 -11.89 6.61 -8.78
CA PRO A 74 -11.99 5.78 -7.60
C PRO A 74 -11.95 6.65 -6.34
N GLN A 75 -12.95 6.51 -5.47
CA GLN A 75 -12.84 7.04 -4.12
C GLN A 75 -11.87 6.15 -3.35
N LEU A 76 -10.70 6.70 -3.04
CA LEU A 76 -9.66 5.97 -2.35
C LEU A 76 -9.70 6.30 -0.86
N ALA A 77 -9.72 5.28 -0.02
CA ALA A 77 -9.46 5.47 1.40
C ALA A 77 -8.01 5.94 1.59
N ARG A 78 -7.79 6.89 2.48
CA ARG A 78 -6.47 7.45 2.77
C ARG A 78 -6.08 7.15 4.22
N GLU A 79 -4.80 6.84 4.45
CA GLU A 79 -4.25 6.86 5.80
C GLU A 79 -4.28 8.28 6.38
N GLY A 80 -4.36 8.39 7.70
CA GLY A 80 -4.35 9.68 8.40
C GLY A 80 -5.65 10.50 8.30
N VAL A 81 -6.56 10.17 7.36
CA VAL A 81 -7.90 10.75 7.37
C VAL A 81 -8.74 9.89 8.27
N GLY A 82 -8.96 10.34 9.51
CA GLY A 82 -9.86 9.71 10.45
C GLY A 82 -11.24 9.50 9.83
N ALA A 83 -11.95 8.49 10.27
CA ALA A 83 -13.36 8.32 9.92
C ALA A 83 -14.12 9.46 10.59
N GLY A 84 -14.18 10.64 9.97
CA GLY A 84 -15.06 11.77 10.32
C GLY A 84 -15.44 11.95 11.79
N VAL A 85 -14.54 11.65 12.71
CA VAL A 85 -14.83 11.74 14.15
C VAL A 85 -14.61 13.20 14.53
N GLU A 86 -15.69 13.96 14.51
CA GLU A 86 -15.76 15.26 15.17
C GLU A 86 -15.79 15.02 16.68
N GLY A 87 -14.74 15.44 17.39
CA GLY A 87 -14.68 15.37 18.85
C GLY A 87 -13.33 14.91 19.40
N ASP A 88 -13.21 14.88 20.72
CA ASP A 88 -12.03 14.49 21.52
C ASP A 88 -11.87 12.95 21.59
N CYS A 89 -11.77 12.29 20.43
CA CYS A 89 -11.54 10.85 20.39
C CYS A 89 -10.06 10.51 20.49
N VAL A 90 -9.74 9.42 21.17
CA VAL A 90 -8.41 8.80 21.12
C VAL A 90 -8.19 8.23 19.72
N ASP A 91 -7.19 8.75 18.99
CA ASP A 91 -6.90 8.33 17.62
C ASP A 91 -6.13 7.00 17.58
N LEU A 92 -6.83 5.92 17.30
CA LEU A 92 -6.29 4.60 16.99
C LEU A 92 -6.52 4.21 15.51
N ALA A 93 -6.84 5.20 14.66
CA ALA A 93 -7.21 5.00 13.25
C ALA A 93 -6.14 5.43 12.26
N SER A 94 -5.27 6.38 12.61
CA SER A 94 -4.42 7.12 11.64
C SER A 94 -3.28 6.30 11.05
N GLY A 95 -2.81 5.24 11.74
CA GLY A 95 -1.62 4.50 11.30
C GLY A 95 -0.32 5.30 11.39
N ASN A 96 -0.32 6.41 12.13
CA ASN A 96 0.84 7.27 12.33
C ASN A 96 1.80 6.70 13.38
N PRO A 97 3.12 6.95 13.25
CA PRO A 97 4.07 6.72 14.33
C PRO A 97 3.82 7.69 15.50
N ASP A 98 4.38 7.37 16.66
CA ASP A 98 4.39 8.28 17.82
C ASP A 98 5.30 9.49 17.52
N PRO A 99 4.77 10.73 17.52
CA PRO A 99 5.58 11.93 17.27
C PRO A 99 6.77 12.11 18.22
N LEU A 100 6.67 11.60 19.46
CA LEU A 100 7.74 11.66 20.45
C LEU A 100 8.91 10.71 20.14
N LEU A 101 8.72 9.80 19.20
CA LEU A 101 9.73 8.83 18.74
C LEU A 101 10.25 9.18 17.35
N LEU A 102 9.96 10.39 16.87
CA LEU A 102 10.51 10.91 15.61
C LEU A 102 11.66 11.90 15.90
N PRO A 103 12.72 11.91 15.06
CA PRO A 103 13.84 12.83 15.23
C PRO A 103 13.50 14.26 14.78
N ASP A 104 14.33 15.22 15.21
CA ASP A 104 14.22 16.62 14.80
C ASP A 104 14.71 16.82 13.35
N LEU A 105 13.77 16.95 12.43
CA LEU A 105 14.03 17.16 11.00
C LEU A 105 14.69 18.51 10.72
N LEU A 106 14.23 19.57 11.39
CA LEU A 106 14.76 20.91 11.16
C LEU A 106 16.18 21.08 11.70
N GLY A 107 16.46 20.47 12.86
CA GLY A 107 17.80 20.41 13.41
C GLY A 107 18.75 19.62 12.48
N ALA A 108 18.28 18.50 11.92
CA ALA A 108 19.07 17.72 10.96
C ALA A 108 19.33 18.48 9.66
N ALA A 109 18.33 19.15 9.10
CA ALA A 109 18.48 19.96 7.88
C ALA A 109 19.51 21.08 7.99
N ARG A 110 19.83 21.52 9.20
CA ARG A 110 20.82 22.57 9.49
C ARG A 110 22.22 22.02 9.81
N ARG A 111 22.37 20.71 9.93
CA ARG A 111 23.66 20.07 10.23
C ARG A 111 24.47 19.86 8.95
N GLY A 112 25.79 19.75 9.10
CA GLY A 112 26.70 19.46 8.01
C GLY A 112 26.78 20.57 6.95
N GLU A 113 27.54 20.30 5.90
CA GLU A 113 27.64 21.19 4.73
C GLU A 113 26.58 20.80 3.69
N TYR A 114 25.72 21.74 3.34
CA TYR A 114 24.75 21.58 2.26
C TYR A 114 25.12 22.46 1.07
N SER A 115 25.37 21.83 -0.06
CA SER A 115 25.54 22.52 -1.34
C SER A 115 24.40 22.12 -2.29
N PRO A 116 23.58 23.07 -2.76
CA PRO A 116 22.48 22.75 -3.66
C PRO A 116 23.02 22.22 -5.01
N PRO A 117 22.58 21.04 -5.46
CA PRO A 117 22.99 20.49 -6.74
C PRO A 117 22.35 21.26 -7.89
N LEU A 118 23.07 21.32 -9.02
CA LEU A 118 22.54 21.80 -10.29
C LEU A 118 22.15 20.61 -11.19
N TYR A 119 21.46 20.89 -12.29
CA TYR A 119 21.17 19.87 -13.31
C TYR A 119 22.47 19.24 -13.82
N GLY A 120 22.46 17.91 -13.95
CA GLY A 120 23.63 17.09 -14.30
C GLY A 120 24.36 16.49 -13.09
N ALA A 121 24.05 16.91 -11.86
CA ALA A 121 24.53 16.22 -10.66
C ALA A 121 23.84 14.83 -10.50
N PRO A 122 24.45 13.88 -9.78
CA PRO A 122 23.83 12.59 -9.48
C PRO A 122 22.45 12.77 -8.81
N ALA A 123 21.46 11.95 -9.14
CA ALA A 123 20.10 12.04 -8.58
C ALA A 123 20.05 11.66 -7.09
N VAL A 124 20.95 10.79 -6.65
CA VAL A 124 21.08 10.36 -5.26
C VAL A 124 22.27 11.09 -4.62
N ASP A 125 22.11 11.51 -3.37
CA ASP A 125 23.19 12.04 -2.55
C ASP A 125 24.28 10.98 -2.38
N PRO A 126 25.58 11.27 -2.67
CA PRO A 126 26.62 10.25 -2.65
C PRO A 126 26.85 9.58 -1.29
N GLU A 127 26.71 10.32 -0.20
CA GLU A 127 26.88 9.77 1.15
C GLU A 127 25.65 8.96 1.56
N LEU A 128 24.45 9.42 1.19
CA LEU A 128 23.22 8.65 1.36
C LEU A 128 23.25 7.35 0.53
N ASP A 129 23.75 7.41 -0.71
CA ASP A 129 23.93 6.22 -1.55
C ASP A 129 24.90 5.22 -0.90
N THR A 130 26.01 5.71 -0.34
CA THR A 130 26.98 4.88 0.38
C THR A 130 26.36 4.20 1.58
N TRP A 131 25.61 4.94 2.39
CA TRP A 131 24.88 4.41 3.54
C TRP A 131 23.83 3.38 3.10
N ALA A 132 23.02 3.71 2.10
CA ALA A 132 21.97 2.82 1.60
C ALA A 132 22.53 1.51 1.05
N ARG A 133 23.66 1.56 0.34
CA ARG A 133 24.33 0.34 -0.15
C ARG A 133 24.80 -0.54 0.99
N ALA A 134 25.33 0.03 2.07
CA ALA A 134 25.75 -0.73 3.24
C ALA A 134 24.55 -1.38 3.94
N ASP A 135 23.48 -0.62 4.15
CA ASP A 135 22.23 -1.11 4.78
C ASP A 135 21.56 -2.23 3.96
N PHE A 136 21.47 -2.07 2.66
CA PHE A 136 20.89 -3.12 1.81
C PHE A 136 21.79 -4.36 1.66
N ALA A 137 23.09 -4.20 1.74
CA ALA A 137 24.04 -5.32 1.61
C ALA A 137 23.97 -6.30 2.80
N GLU A 138 23.40 -5.91 3.93
CA GLU A 138 23.12 -6.81 5.05
C GLU A 138 22.08 -7.87 4.69
N ASP A 139 21.16 -7.56 3.76
CA ASP A 139 19.99 -8.38 3.42
C ASP A 139 20.01 -8.90 1.96
N ILE A 140 20.89 -8.36 1.11
CA ILE A 140 20.93 -8.68 -0.32
C ILE A 140 22.32 -9.22 -0.69
N ASP A 141 22.37 -10.47 -1.05
CA ASP A 141 23.55 -11.23 -1.43
C ASP A 141 23.89 -11.25 -2.93
N GLN A 142 23.14 -10.49 -3.74
CA GLN A 142 23.29 -10.40 -5.20
C GLN A 142 23.51 -8.93 -5.64
N PRO A 143 24.06 -8.68 -6.86
CA PRO A 143 24.30 -7.34 -7.35
C PRO A 143 23.03 -6.51 -7.41
N PHE A 144 23.09 -5.27 -6.92
CA PHE A 144 21.99 -4.31 -6.95
C PHE A 144 22.49 -2.89 -7.21
N ARG A 145 21.55 -2.00 -7.56
CA ARG A 145 21.74 -0.56 -7.60
C ARG A 145 20.73 0.11 -6.68
N THR A 146 21.07 1.29 -6.19
CA THR A 146 20.25 2.08 -5.28
C THR A 146 19.64 3.28 -5.96
N LEU A 147 18.43 3.63 -5.58
CA LEU A 147 17.69 4.83 -6.00
C LEU A 147 16.95 5.44 -4.82
N VAL A 148 16.50 6.68 -4.99
CA VAL A 148 15.64 7.38 -4.04
C VAL A 148 14.35 7.81 -4.74
N THR A 149 13.21 7.59 -4.06
CA THR A 149 11.87 7.93 -4.55
C THR A 149 11.11 8.75 -3.52
N HIS A 150 9.96 9.33 -3.92
CA HIS A 150 9.10 10.14 -3.05
C HIS A 150 8.23 9.28 -2.10
N GLY A 151 8.87 8.32 -1.42
CA GLY A 151 8.25 7.33 -0.53
C GLY A 151 7.91 6.02 -1.23
N ALA A 152 7.57 5.00 -0.42
CA ALA A 152 7.34 3.63 -0.91
C ALA A 152 6.17 3.51 -1.89
N VAL A 153 5.10 4.30 -1.72
CA VAL A 153 3.95 4.31 -2.63
C VAL A 153 4.35 4.80 -4.03
N ASP A 154 5.14 5.89 -4.11
CA ASP A 154 5.69 6.40 -5.38
C ASP A 154 6.62 5.36 -6.03
N ALA A 155 7.47 4.69 -5.23
CA ALA A 155 8.31 3.61 -5.72
C ALA A 155 7.48 2.48 -6.34
N THR A 156 6.51 1.97 -5.61
CA THR A 156 5.64 0.86 -6.03
C THR A 156 4.86 1.22 -7.29
N GLU A 157 4.25 2.42 -7.34
CA GLU A 157 3.53 2.90 -8.52
C GLU A 157 4.44 2.94 -9.75
N ARG A 158 5.62 3.55 -9.63
CA ARG A 158 6.58 3.66 -10.73
C ARG A 158 7.12 2.31 -11.19
N LEU A 159 7.40 1.40 -10.25
CA LEU A 159 7.85 0.04 -10.55
C LEU A 159 6.79 -0.74 -11.32
N LEU A 160 5.53 -0.71 -10.87
CA LEU A 160 4.43 -1.35 -11.57
C LEU A 160 4.27 -0.76 -12.98
N ASN A 161 4.21 0.57 -13.10
CA ASN A 161 4.08 1.27 -14.38
C ASN A 161 5.29 1.07 -15.33
N ALA A 162 6.47 0.72 -14.80
CA ALA A 162 7.66 0.44 -15.60
C ALA A 162 7.69 -0.98 -16.19
N HIS A 163 6.93 -1.90 -15.61
CA HIS A 163 6.98 -3.33 -15.93
C HIS A 163 5.68 -3.92 -16.44
N LEU A 164 4.54 -3.29 -16.15
CA LEU A 164 3.21 -3.81 -16.44
C LEU A 164 2.44 -2.89 -17.38
N THR A 165 1.40 -3.46 -17.98
CA THR A 165 0.38 -2.75 -18.75
C THR A 165 -0.96 -2.79 -18.05
N ARG A 166 -1.86 -1.84 -18.38
CA ARG A 166 -3.23 -1.83 -17.84
C ARG A 166 -3.92 -3.17 -18.11
N GLY A 167 -4.61 -3.68 -17.10
CA GLY A 167 -5.26 -4.99 -17.15
C GLY A 167 -4.39 -6.15 -16.65
N ASP A 168 -3.09 -5.96 -16.50
CA ASP A 168 -2.22 -6.98 -15.91
C ASP A 168 -2.64 -7.28 -14.46
N LEU A 169 -2.43 -8.54 -14.06
CA LEU A 169 -2.79 -9.06 -12.76
C LEU A 169 -1.60 -8.89 -11.79
N VAL A 170 -1.85 -8.33 -10.62
CA VAL A 170 -0.87 -8.14 -9.55
C VAL A 170 -1.30 -8.95 -8.33
N ALA A 171 -0.44 -9.85 -7.88
CA ALA A 171 -0.60 -10.54 -6.60
C ALA A 171 -0.32 -9.52 -5.47
N ILE A 172 -1.32 -9.32 -4.61
CA ILE A 172 -1.27 -8.39 -3.48
C ILE A 172 -1.86 -9.05 -2.25
N GLU A 173 -1.29 -8.74 -1.11
CA GLU A 173 -1.76 -9.23 0.18
C GLU A 173 -3.24 -8.88 0.42
N ASP A 174 -3.95 -9.74 1.15
CA ASP A 174 -5.35 -9.56 1.53
C ASP A 174 -5.55 -10.01 2.99
N PRO A 175 -5.79 -9.05 3.91
CA PRO A 175 -5.87 -7.60 3.68
C PRO A 175 -4.55 -6.95 3.31
N CYS A 176 -4.55 -5.69 2.82
CA CYS A 176 -3.35 -4.95 2.47
C CYS A 176 -3.44 -3.44 2.74
N PHE A 177 -2.33 -2.76 2.61
CA PHE A 177 -2.24 -1.31 2.79
C PHE A 177 -3.16 -0.55 1.81
N LEU A 178 -3.87 0.46 2.32
CA LEU A 178 -4.87 1.23 1.55
C LEU A 178 -4.31 1.84 0.26
N ALA A 179 -3.10 2.40 0.32
CA ALA A 179 -2.49 3.03 -0.84
C ALA A 179 -2.13 2.01 -1.92
N SER A 180 -1.81 0.77 -1.57
CA SER A 180 -1.54 -0.30 -2.53
C SER A 180 -2.78 -0.62 -3.37
N ILE A 181 -3.96 -0.69 -2.73
CA ILE A 181 -5.24 -0.83 -3.44
C ILE A 181 -5.47 0.34 -4.38
N GLY A 182 -5.20 1.57 -3.89
CA GLY A 182 -5.29 2.79 -4.67
C GLY A 182 -4.40 2.77 -5.90
N THR A 183 -3.14 2.41 -5.73
CA THR A 183 -2.13 2.29 -6.80
C THR A 183 -2.58 1.33 -7.89
N LEU A 184 -3.09 0.15 -7.51
CA LEU A 184 -3.59 -0.82 -8.50
C LEU A 184 -4.80 -0.28 -9.26
N ARG A 185 -5.77 0.30 -8.57
CA ARG A 185 -6.99 0.85 -9.18
C ARG A 185 -6.70 2.01 -10.14
N LEU A 186 -5.86 2.96 -9.73
CA LEU A 186 -5.47 4.10 -10.56
C LEU A 186 -4.61 3.68 -11.75
N GLY A 187 -3.68 2.73 -11.55
CA GLY A 187 -2.87 2.14 -12.62
C GLY A 187 -3.69 1.29 -13.60
N GLY A 188 -4.94 0.94 -13.25
CA GLY A 188 -5.79 0.06 -14.05
C GLY A 188 -5.35 -1.39 -14.03
N TYR A 189 -4.65 -1.81 -12.98
CA TYR A 189 -4.25 -3.20 -12.74
C TYR A 189 -5.38 -3.98 -12.07
N ARG A 190 -5.37 -5.28 -12.27
CA ARG A 190 -6.28 -6.20 -11.59
C ARG A 190 -5.58 -6.79 -10.37
N SER A 191 -6.27 -6.86 -9.24
CA SER A 191 -5.76 -7.51 -8.04
C SER A 191 -5.98 -9.02 -8.07
N ALA A 192 -4.96 -9.81 -7.70
CA ALA A 192 -5.06 -11.20 -7.30
C ALA A 192 -4.80 -11.27 -5.80
N PRO A 193 -5.85 -11.34 -4.97
CA PRO A 193 -5.71 -11.34 -3.52
C PRO A 193 -4.94 -12.57 -3.03
N VAL A 194 -3.93 -12.34 -2.18
CA VAL A 194 -3.14 -13.39 -1.53
C VAL A 194 -3.34 -13.27 -0.03
N ARG A 195 -4.09 -14.20 0.56
CA ARG A 195 -4.40 -14.18 2.00
C ARG A 195 -3.13 -14.15 2.85
N VAL A 196 -3.25 -13.42 3.98
CA VAL A 196 -2.21 -13.24 4.98
C VAL A 196 -2.63 -13.96 6.28
N ASP A 197 -1.67 -14.56 6.96
CA ASP A 197 -1.81 -15.06 8.34
C ASP A 197 -0.71 -14.45 9.23
N GLY A 198 -0.55 -14.92 10.46
CA GLY A 198 0.45 -14.40 11.39
C GLY A 198 1.91 -14.51 10.93
N ALA A 199 2.19 -15.34 9.94
CA ALA A 199 3.51 -15.48 9.28
C ALA A 199 3.56 -14.77 7.91
N GLY A 200 2.63 -13.86 7.62
CA GLY A 200 2.58 -13.09 6.38
C GLY A 200 1.86 -13.80 5.22
N MET A 201 2.23 -13.47 4.00
CA MET A 201 1.63 -13.99 2.77
C MET A 201 1.60 -15.52 2.73
N ARG A 202 0.44 -16.11 2.39
CA ARG A 202 0.26 -17.57 2.35
C ARG A 202 0.76 -18.19 1.04
N PRO A 203 1.58 -19.27 1.10
CA PRO A 203 2.15 -19.91 -0.08
C PRO A 203 1.12 -20.51 -1.04
N ASP A 204 0.03 -21.08 -0.53
CA ASP A 204 -1.06 -21.65 -1.34
C ASP A 204 -1.79 -20.56 -2.15
N ALA A 205 -2.08 -19.43 -1.52
CA ALA A 205 -2.71 -18.29 -2.17
C ALA A 205 -1.79 -17.63 -3.19
N LEU A 206 -0.47 -17.51 -2.91
CA LEU A 206 0.50 -17.03 -3.89
C LEU A 206 0.58 -17.92 -5.12
N ARG A 207 0.61 -19.27 -4.95
CA ARG A 207 0.58 -20.21 -6.08
C ARG A 207 -0.67 -20.00 -6.93
N ALA A 208 -1.83 -19.82 -6.31
CA ALA A 208 -3.08 -19.58 -7.03
C ALA A 208 -3.04 -18.27 -7.84
N ALA A 209 -2.53 -17.18 -7.26
CA ALA A 209 -2.38 -15.90 -7.94
C ALA A 209 -1.44 -15.99 -9.15
N LEU A 210 -0.30 -16.69 -9.00
CA LEU A 210 0.66 -16.89 -10.08
C LEU A 210 0.09 -17.80 -11.18
N ALA A 211 -0.64 -18.85 -10.81
CA ALA A 211 -1.34 -19.71 -11.78
C ALA A 211 -2.44 -18.96 -12.54
N ALA A 212 -3.07 -17.96 -11.92
CA ALA A 212 -4.02 -17.07 -12.57
C ALA A 212 -3.35 -16.04 -13.51
N GLY A 213 -2.01 -16.00 -13.57
CA GLY A 213 -1.24 -15.16 -14.47
C GLY A 213 -0.77 -13.83 -13.87
N ALA A 214 -0.59 -13.75 -12.55
CA ALA A 214 -0.01 -12.56 -11.93
C ALA A 214 1.39 -12.25 -12.49
N ARG A 215 1.62 -11.00 -12.83
CA ARG A 215 2.86 -10.50 -13.45
C ARG A 215 3.73 -9.72 -12.48
N ALA A 216 3.18 -9.32 -11.34
CA ALA A 216 3.93 -8.78 -10.22
C ALA A 216 3.38 -9.32 -8.90
N VAL A 217 4.22 -9.31 -7.89
CA VAL A 217 3.89 -9.59 -6.49
C VAL A 217 4.33 -8.39 -5.66
N VAL A 218 3.45 -7.87 -4.81
CA VAL A 218 3.78 -6.86 -3.79
C VAL A 218 3.64 -7.52 -2.45
N CYS A 219 4.73 -7.61 -1.70
CA CYS A 219 4.83 -8.29 -0.41
C CYS A 219 5.39 -7.34 0.65
N THR A 220 4.76 -7.33 1.82
CA THR A 220 5.25 -6.61 3.00
C THR A 220 5.91 -7.60 3.95
N PRO A 221 7.24 -7.66 4.03
CA PRO A 221 7.94 -8.74 4.72
C PRO A 221 7.85 -8.68 6.25
N ARG A 222 7.62 -7.50 6.83
CA ARG A 222 7.49 -7.32 8.28
C ARG A 222 6.59 -6.15 8.65
N ALA A 223 6.00 -6.21 9.84
CA ALA A 223 5.07 -5.21 10.37
C ALA A 223 3.96 -4.85 9.37
N HIS A 224 3.40 -5.86 8.73
CA HIS A 224 2.40 -5.73 7.66
C HIS A 224 1.23 -4.84 8.07
N ASN A 225 0.91 -3.84 7.27
CA ASN A 225 -0.28 -3.02 7.46
C ASN A 225 -1.45 -3.59 6.62
N PRO A 226 -2.54 -4.07 7.26
CA PRO A 226 -3.01 -3.70 8.60
C PRO A 226 -2.74 -4.72 9.72
N THR A 227 -2.20 -5.90 9.43
CA THR A 227 -2.26 -7.04 10.35
C THR A 227 -1.15 -7.10 11.40
N GLY A 228 -0.04 -6.39 11.20
CA GLY A 228 1.14 -6.53 12.03
C GLY A 228 1.88 -7.87 11.85
N ALA A 229 1.51 -8.67 10.84
CA ALA A 229 2.21 -9.90 10.52
C ALA A 229 3.63 -9.64 10.04
N SER A 230 4.53 -10.60 10.28
CA SER A 230 5.90 -10.60 9.75
C SER A 230 6.24 -11.98 9.25
N LEU A 231 6.96 -12.06 8.13
CA LEU A 231 7.42 -13.33 7.59
C LEU A 231 8.35 -14.03 8.58
N THR A 232 8.17 -15.34 8.72
CA THR A 232 9.20 -16.20 9.30
C THR A 232 10.22 -16.59 8.23
N GLU A 233 11.40 -17.03 8.64
CA GLU A 233 12.43 -17.52 7.72
C GLU A 233 11.90 -18.68 6.86
N GLU A 234 11.17 -19.61 7.47
CA GLU A 234 10.54 -20.76 6.79
C GLU A 234 9.50 -20.28 5.75
N ARG A 235 8.62 -19.34 6.14
CA ARG A 235 7.63 -18.76 5.22
C ARG A 235 8.28 -18.04 4.05
N ALA A 236 9.31 -17.23 4.31
CA ALA A 236 10.06 -16.55 3.25
C ALA A 236 10.75 -17.54 2.31
N ALA A 237 11.30 -18.65 2.83
CA ALA A 237 11.89 -19.72 2.02
C ALA A 237 10.86 -20.38 1.11
N ASP A 238 9.65 -20.68 1.62
CA ASP A 238 8.55 -21.24 0.83
C ASP A 238 8.12 -20.31 -0.30
N LEU A 239 7.92 -19.00 0.01
CA LEU A 239 7.56 -18.00 -0.99
C LEU A 239 8.66 -17.86 -2.05
N ARG A 240 9.92 -17.81 -1.64
CA ARG A 240 11.09 -17.75 -2.52
C ARG A 240 11.17 -18.96 -3.46
N ALA A 241 10.92 -20.17 -2.95
CA ALA A 241 10.89 -21.38 -3.76
C ALA A 241 9.76 -21.39 -4.81
N ILE A 242 8.61 -20.78 -4.49
CA ILE A 242 7.51 -20.57 -5.44
C ILE A 242 7.92 -19.56 -6.50
N LEU A 243 8.41 -18.40 -6.10
CA LEU A 243 8.81 -17.30 -7.01
C LEU A 243 9.95 -17.69 -7.94
N ALA A 244 10.88 -18.55 -7.50
CA ALA A 244 11.97 -19.08 -8.33
C ALA A 244 11.48 -19.80 -9.61
N ARG A 245 10.25 -20.31 -9.60
CA ARG A 245 9.61 -20.94 -10.78
C ARG A 245 8.94 -19.96 -11.72
N HIS A 246 8.94 -18.66 -11.36
CA HIS A 246 8.28 -17.59 -12.10
C HIS A 246 9.22 -16.39 -12.35
N PRO A 247 10.38 -16.58 -13.01
CA PRO A 247 11.41 -15.55 -13.17
C PRO A 247 10.94 -14.30 -13.95
N GLN A 248 9.82 -14.41 -14.67
CA GLN A 248 9.19 -13.31 -15.41
C GLN A 248 8.38 -12.36 -14.53
N VAL A 249 8.08 -12.75 -13.28
CA VAL A 249 7.26 -11.95 -12.34
C VAL A 249 8.12 -10.89 -11.67
N LEU A 250 7.64 -9.67 -11.61
CA LEU A 250 8.26 -8.60 -10.82
C LEU A 250 7.96 -8.84 -9.33
N VAL A 251 8.98 -8.90 -8.49
CA VAL A 251 8.84 -8.99 -7.03
C VAL A 251 9.16 -7.64 -6.41
N ILE A 252 8.19 -7.04 -5.71
CA ILE A 252 8.36 -5.81 -4.94
C ILE A 252 8.19 -6.15 -3.46
N GLU A 253 9.24 -5.94 -2.67
CA GLU A 253 9.22 -6.08 -1.22
C GLU A 253 9.11 -4.68 -0.60
N ASP A 254 7.98 -4.37 0.04
CA ASP A 254 7.73 -3.08 0.72
C ASP A 254 8.07 -3.20 2.20
N ASP A 255 9.33 -2.94 2.55
CA ASP A 255 9.85 -2.96 3.91
C ASP A 255 9.74 -1.58 4.57
N HIS A 256 8.51 -1.11 4.72
CA HIS A 256 8.21 0.25 5.20
C HIS A 256 8.47 0.48 6.69
N PHE A 257 8.75 -0.58 7.44
CA PHE A 257 8.96 -0.53 8.90
C PHE A 257 10.40 -0.85 9.33
N SER A 258 11.32 -0.97 8.39
CA SER A 258 12.68 -1.52 8.52
C SER A 258 13.41 -1.21 9.84
N ALA A 259 13.67 0.06 10.17
CA ALA A 259 14.47 0.44 11.33
C ALA A 259 13.74 0.24 12.68
N VAL A 260 12.42 0.15 12.71
CA VAL A 260 11.62 0.08 13.95
C VAL A 260 10.79 -1.21 14.08
N SER A 261 10.99 -2.18 13.21
CA SER A 261 10.45 -3.53 13.36
C SER A 261 11.20 -4.30 14.46
N ALA A 262 10.45 -5.02 15.29
CA ALA A 262 11.03 -5.94 16.27
C ALA A 262 11.34 -7.33 15.70
N ARG A 263 11.08 -7.55 14.41
CA ARG A 263 11.30 -8.82 13.70
C ARG A 263 12.41 -8.68 12.66
N PRO A 264 13.20 -9.74 12.45
CA PRO A 264 14.20 -9.76 11.38
C PRO A 264 13.51 -9.66 10.01
N TYR A 265 14.24 -9.11 9.04
CA TYR A 265 13.82 -9.15 7.64
C TYR A 265 14.16 -10.52 7.03
N HIS A 266 13.19 -11.10 6.31
CA HIS A 266 13.36 -12.34 5.56
C HIS A 266 12.97 -12.11 4.11
N ARG A 267 13.95 -12.14 3.24
CA ARG A 267 13.80 -11.85 1.81
C ARG A 267 13.00 -12.92 1.08
N VAL A 268 12.06 -12.52 0.22
CA VAL A 268 11.28 -13.45 -0.62
C VAL A 268 11.78 -13.49 -2.07
N THR A 269 12.56 -12.52 -2.50
CA THR A 269 13.14 -12.49 -3.85
C THR A 269 14.13 -13.63 -4.03
N PRO A 270 13.97 -14.51 -5.05
CA PRO A 270 14.91 -15.61 -5.30
C PRO A 270 16.31 -15.11 -5.69
N PRO A 271 17.36 -15.82 -5.32
CA PRO A 271 18.71 -15.54 -5.81
C PRO A 271 18.75 -15.56 -7.34
N GLY A 272 19.50 -14.62 -7.93
CA GLY A 272 19.63 -14.49 -9.38
C GLY A 272 18.42 -13.90 -10.11
N SER A 273 17.37 -13.45 -9.39
CA SER A 273 16.25 -12.73 -10.00
C SER A 273 16.71 -11.44 -10.67
N THR A 274 16.12 -11.15 -11.85
CA THR A 274 16.42 -9.96 -12.66
C THR A 274 15.21 -9.02 -12.78
N ARG A 275 14.20 -9.19 -11.94
CA ARG A 275 12.96 -8.40 -11.92
C ARG A 275 12.49 -8.24 -10.47
N TRP A 276 13.16 -7.40 -9.72
CA TRP A 276 12.84 -7.22 -8.31
C TRP A 276 13.21 -5.82 -7.82
N ALA A 277 12.57 -5.42 -6.73
CA ALA A 277 12.93 -4.24 -5.94
C ALA A 277 12.63 -4.49 -4.46
N LEU A 278 13.55 -4.05 -3.58
CA LEU A 278 13.32 -3.88 -2.16
C LEU A 278 13.21 -2.39 -1.88
N VAL A 279 12.10 -1.98 -1.26
CA VAL A 279 11.75 -0.59 -0.98
C VAL A 279 11.74 -0.37 0.52
N ARG A 280 12.60 0.50 1.04
CA ARG A 280 12.65 0.91 2.44
C ARG A 280 12.20 2.36 2.61
N SER A 281 11.02 2.56 3.16
CA SER A 281 10.49 3.89 3.48
C SER A 281 11.04 4.40 4.79
N VAL A 282 11.41 5.67 4.85
CA VAL A 282 11.84 6.30 6.11
C VAL A 282 10.68 6.89 6.93
N SER A 283 9.46 6.83 6.43
CA SER A 283 8.29 7.55 6.98
C SER A 283 7.92 7.14 8.41
N LYS A 284 8.20 5.89 8.82
CA LYS A 284 7.79 5.39 10.15
C LYS A 284 8.82 5.63 11.24
N PHE A 285 10.05 6.03 10.88
CA PHE A 285 11.13 6.22 11.83
C PHE A 285 11.88 7.55 11.69
N LEU A 286 11.85 8.20 10.52
CA LEU A 286 12.35 9.59 10.38
C LEU A 286 11.22 10.60 10.29
N GLY A 287 9.99 10.17 9.97
CA GLY A 287 8.82 11.03 9.87
C GLY A 287 8.18 11.00 8.48
N PRO A 288 6.85 11.07 8.42
CA PRO A 288 6.10 10.95 7.16
C PRO A 288 6.31 12.12 6.21
N ASP A 289 6.71 13.30 6.71
CA ASP A 289 6.87 14.52 5.91
C ASP A 289 8.11 14.49 4.99
N LEU A 290 9.13 13.73 5.32
CA LEU A 290 10.31 13.56 4.45
C LEU A 290 9.97 12.98 3.08
N ARG A 291 8.88 12.24 2.96
CA ARG A 291 8.42 11.65 1.69
C ARG A 291 9.57 11.01 0.90
N LEU A 292 10.38 10.17 1.56
CA LEU A 292 11.56 9.54 1.00
C LEU A 292 11.52 8.03 1.22
N ALA A 293 11.88 7.27 0.18
CA ALA A 293 12.19 5.86 0.28
C ALA A 293 13.46 5.53 -0.48
N LEU A 294 14.26 4.64 0.09
CA LEU A 294 15.41 4.02 -0.54
C LEU A 294 14.95 2.78 -1.29
N VAL A 295 15.48 2.56 -2.48
CA VAL A 295 15.14 1.42 -3.33
C VAL A 295 16.42 0.71 -3.74
N ALA A 296 16.51 -0.59 -3.47
CA ALA A 296 17.50 -1.48 -4.07
C ALA A 296 16.82 -2.35 -5.12
N ALA A 297 17.40 -2.47 -6.32
CA ALA A 297 16.83 -3.27 -7.39
C ALA A 297 17.91 -3.85 -8.32
N ASP A 298 17.55 -4.84 -9.13
CA ASP A 298 18.40 -5.31 -10.21
C ASP A 298 18.67 -4.22 -11.25
N ALA A 299 19.70 -4.39 -12.06
CA ALA A 299 20.12 -3.37 -13.03
C ALA A 299 19.04 -3.00 -14.06
N GLY A 300 18.24 -3.97 -14.51
CA GLY A 300 17.19 -3.74 -15.49
C GLY A 300 15.99 -2.98 -14.88
N THR A 301 15.59 -3.35 -13.67
CA THR A 301 14.53 -2.68 -12.91
C THR A 301 14.95 -1.26 -12.53
N THR A 302 16.21 -1.08 -12.10
CA THR A 302 16.78 0.25 -11.80
C THR A 302 16.72 1.16 -13.02
N ALA A 303 17.22 0.72 -14.18
CA ALA A 303 17.23 1.53 -15.39
C ALA A 303 15.81 1.97 -15.82
N ARG A 304 14.81 1.11 -15.66
CA ARG A 304 13.39 1.43 -15.94
C ARG A 304 12.84 2.45 -14.96
N LEU A 305 13.17 2.32 -13.67
CA LEU A 305 12.74 3.26 -12.63
C LEU A 305 13.41 4.62 -12.82
N GLU A 306 14.72 4.67 -13.12
CA GLU A 306 15.45 5.89 -13.46
C GLU A 306 14.84 6.63 -14.63
N ALA A 307 14.48 5.92 -15.70
CA ALA A 307 13.83 6.52 -16.88
C ALA A 307 12.49 7.20 -16.50
N ARG A 308 11.71 6.59 -15.61
CA ARG A 308 10.46 7.18 -15.13
C ARG A 308 10.66 8.36 -14.18
N LEU A 309 11.67 8.32 -13.33
CA LEU A 309 12.06 9.45 -12.49
C LEU A 309 12.52 10.62 -13.36
N SER A 310 13.41 10.37 -14.32
CA SER A 310 13.96 11.41 -15.21
C SER A 310 12.90 12.09 -16.08
N ALA A 311 11.88 11.36 -16.51
CA ALA A 311 10.77 11.91 -17.29
C ALA A 311 9.76 12.73 -16.44
N GLY A 312 9.83 12.63 -15.11
CA GLY A 312 8.91 13.28 -14.18
C GLY A 312 9.62 14.24 -13.25
N THR A 313 9.83 13.80 -12.01
CA THR A 313 10.38 14.63 -10.93
C THR A 313 11.91 14.78 -10.96
N THR A 314 12.58 14.04 -11.79
CA THR A 314 14.04 13.93 -11.97
C THR A 314 14.72 13.33 -10.75
N TRP A 315 14.63 13.95 -9.57
CA TRP A 315 15.15 13.45 -8.29
C TRP A 315 14.30 13.92 -7.10
N VAL A 316 14.40 13.23 -5.98
CA VAL A 316 13.89 13.72 -4.69
C VAL A 316 14.77 14.91 -4.25
N SER A 317 14.16 15.96 -3.72
CA SER A 317 14.90 17.14 -3.25
C SER A 317 16.16 16.77 -2.48
N ARG A 318 17.31 17.35 -2.89
CA ARG A 318 18.58 17.14 -2.20
C ARG A 318 18.56 17.60 -0.76
N LEU A 319 17.77 18.62 -0.43
CA LEU A 319 17.60 19.05 0.96
C LEU A 319 16.96 17.94 1.81
N LEU A 320 15.97 17.23 1.26
CA LEU A 320 15.34 16.08 1.96
C LEU A 320 16.29 14.90 2.06
N GLN A 321 17.06 14.61 1.00
CA GLN A 321 18.08 13.56 1.02
C GLN A 321 19.18 13.89 2.04
N HIS A 322 19.66 15.13 2.08
CA HIS A 322 20.61 15.62 3.07
C HIS A 322 20.08 15.45 4.50
N THR A 323 18.83 15.90 4.74
CA THR A 323 18.19 15.75 6.06
C THR A 323 18.09 14.28 6.47
N ALA A 324 17.68 13.39 5.56
CA ALA A 324 17.61 11.96 5.83
C ALA A 324 19.00 11.36 6.12
N ARG A 325 20.02 11.76 5.36
CA ARG A 325 21.41 11.33 5.58
C ARG A 325 21.92 11.73 6.96
N GLU A 326 21.75 13.00 7.35
CA GLU A 326 22.18 13.51 8.67
C GLU A 326 21.49 12.76 9.82
N LEU A 327 20.25 12.33 9.62
CA LEU A 327 19.53 11.52 10.61
C LEU A 327 20.01 10.07 10.63
N LEU A 328 20.20 9.46 9.46
CA LEU A 328 20.63 8.06 9.35
C LEU A 328 22.06 7.83 9.84
N LEU A 329 22.92 8.85 9.79
CA LEU A 329 24.27 8.82 10.30
C LEU A 329 24.41 9.22 11.79
N ASP A 330 23.34 9.75 12.42
CA ASP A 330 23.37 10.19 13.81
C ASP A 330 23.16 9.02 14.78
N PRO A 331 24.14 8.67 15.64
CA PRO A 331 24.00 7.60 16.63
C PRO A 331 22.80 7.79 17.58
N ARG A 332 22.45 9.06 17.92
CA ARG A 332 21.30 9.36 18.78
C ARG A 332 19.96 8.98 18.12
N VAL A 333 19.90 9.04 16.79
CA VAL A 333 18.72 8.60 16.02
C VAL A 333 18.65 7.07 16.03
N HIS A 334 19.76 6.36 15.99
CA HIS A 334 19.78 4.90 16.17
C HIS A 334 19.24 4.50 17.55
N GLU A 335 19.66 5.15 18.63
CA GLU A 335 19.12 4.91 19.98
C GLU A 335 17.62 5.20 20.04
N LEU A 336 17.15 6.24 19.34
CA LEU A 336 15.73 6.56 19.25
C LEU A 336 14.94 5.45 18.52
N HIS A 337 15.50 4.89 17.44
CA HIS A 337 14.89 3.79 16.72
C HIS A 337 14.80 2.51 17.57
N GLU A 338 15.85 2.17 18.33
CA GLU A 338 15.81 1.05 19.29
C GLU A 338 14.69 1.24 20.30
N ARG A 339 14.59 2.42 20.91
CA ARG A 339 13.54 2.76 21.86
C ARG A 339 12.14 2.69 21.20
N ALA A 340 12.01 3.15 19.96
CA ALA A 340 10.75 3.09 19.22
C ALA A 340 10.33 1.62 18.98
N ARG A 341 11.27 0.77 18.56
CA ARG A 341 11.09 -0.67 18.34
C ARG A 341 10.54 -1.35 19.60
N GLU A 342 11.18 -1.11 20.74
CA GLU A 342 10.77 -1.68 22.04
C GLU A 342 9.38 -1.19 22.46
N LEU A 343 9.12 0.12 22.34
CA LEU A 343 7.85 0.72 22.74
C LEU A 343 6.68 0.23 21.88
N TYR A 344 6.86 0.16 20.57
CA TYR A 344 5.80 -0.33 19.66
C TYR A 344 5.50 -1.81 19.94
N ALA A 345 6.52 -2.65 20.08
CA ALA A 345 6.34 -4.06 20.43
C ALA A 345 5.65 -4.26 21.79
N ARG A 346 5.97 -3.41 22.78
CA ARG A 346 5.32 -3.45 24.10
C ARG A 346 3.86 -3.01 24.01
N ARG A 347 3.56 -1.89 23.35
CA ARG A 347 2.22 -1.32 23.25
C ARG A 347 1.26 -2.24 22.49
N SER A 348 1.69 -2.77 21.36
CA SER A 348 0.89 -3.73 20.59
C SER A 348 0.69 -5.05 21.33
N GLY A 349 1.73 -5.54 22.03
CA GLY A 349 1.62 -6.73 22.87
C GLY A 349 0.65 -6.55 24.05
N LEU A 350 0.74 -5.41 24.74
CA LEU A 350 -0.17 -5.06 25.84
C LEU A 350 -1.63 -5.00 25.37
N LEU A 351 -1.89 -4.34 24.23
CA LEU A 351 -3.23 -4.28 23.65
C LEU A 351 -3.79 -5.70 23.41
N VAL A 352 -2.99 -6.58 22.82
CA VAL A 352 -3.39 -7.98 22.56
C VAL A 352 -3.71 -8.70 23.87
N GLU A 353 -2.90 -8.52 24.90
CA GLU A 353 -3.14 -9.12 26.24
C GLU A 353 -4.47 -8.64 26.86
N ARG A 354 -4.75 -7.33 26.77
CA ARG A 354 -6.00 -6.75 27.29
C ARG A 354 -7.23 -7.21 26.50
N LEU A 355 -7.12 -7.30 25.15
CA LEU A 355 -8.19 -7.82 24.29
C LEU A 355 -8.52 -9.29 24.62
N ARG A 356 -7.50 -10.13 24.76
CA ARG A 356 -7.68 -11.54 25.14
C ARG A 356 -8.30 -11.70 26.54
N ALA A 357 -7.94 -10.84 27.48
CA ALA A 357 -8.56 -10.84 28.81
C ALA A 357 -10.07 -10.52 28.77
N GLN A 358 -10.55 -9.84 27.72
CA GLN A 358 -11.96 -9.57 27.45
C GLN A 358 -12.62 -10.60 26.53
N GLY A 359 -11.94 -11.71 26.19
CA GLY A 359 -12.45 -12.75 25.31
C GLY A 359 -12.38 -12.43 23.82
N ILE A 360 -11.66 -11.37 23.44
CA ILE A 360 -11.45 -11.01 22.03
C ILE A 360 -10.14 -11.63 21.54
N GLU A 361 -10.25 -12.57 20.63
CA GLU A 361 -9.09 -13.32 20.11
C GLU A 361 -8.27 -12.50 19.10
N VAL A 362 -6.96 -12.42 19.36
CA VAL A 362 -5.95 -11.98 18.38
C VAL A 362 -4.96 -13.13 18.24
N PRO A 363 -4.93 -13.80 17.07
CA PRO A 363 -4.31 -15.13 16.96
C PRO A 363 -2.78 -15.14 17.05
N TYR A 364 -2.12 -14.00 16.91
CA TYR A 364 -0.66 -13.86 17.00
C TYR A 364 -0.27 -12.53 17.64
N ARG A 365 1.02 -12.39 17.96
CA ARG A 365 1.59 -11.13 18.45
C ARG A 365 2.03 -10.28 17.26
N PRO A 366 1.39 -9.13 17.02
CA PRO A 366 1.74 -8.27 15.89
C PRO A 366 3.08 -7.58 16.09
N ASP A 367 3.72 -7.24 14.99
CA ASP A 367 4.88 -6.36 14.89
C ASP A 367 4.44 -4.96 14.43
N GLY A 368 5.18 -3.93 14.80
CA GLY A 368 4.90 -2.56 14.39
C GLY A 368 3.75 -1.89 15.15
N LEU A 369 3.01 -1.04 14.43
CA LEU A 369 2.03 -0.12 15.02
C LEU A 369 0.62 -0.68 15.09
N ASN A 370 0.28 -1.67 14.25
CA ASN A 370 -1.10 -2.03 13.98
C ASN A 370 -1.45 -3.39 14.57
N VAL A 371 -2.65 -3.47 15.13
CA VAL A 371 -3.28 -4.71 15.58
C VAL A 371 -4.54 -4.93 14.76
N TRP A 372 -4.64 -6.10 14.13
CA TRP A 372 -5.82 -6.54 13.41
C TRP A 372 -6.68 -7.39 14.30
N VAL A 373 -7.94 -7.00 14.44
CA VAL A 373 -8.91 -7.69 15.29
C VAL A 373 -10.06 -8.16 14.43
N GLU A 374 -10.30 -9.45 14.41
CA GLU A 374 -11.47 -10.06 13.77
C GLU A 374 -12.59 -10.15 14.79
N LEU A 375 -13.77 -9.68 14.39
CA LEU A 375 -14.99 -9.64 15.17
C LEU A 375 -16.05 -10.50 14.50
N ASP A 376 -16.93 -11.07 15.28
CA ASP A 376 -18.11 -11.81 14.81
C ASP A 376 -19.35 -10.90 14.59
N VAL A 377 -19.12 -9.59 14.57
CA VAL A 377 -20.10 -8.54 14.28
C VAL A 377 -19.64 -7.67 13.10
N ASP A 378 -20.52 -6.84 12.55
CA ASP A 378 -20.16 -5.91 11.46
C ASP A 378 -19.15 -4.86 11.95
N GLY A 379 -17.98 -4.82 11.32
CA GLY A 379 -16.88 -3.92 11.70
C GLY A 379 -17.20 -2.43 11.50
N ARG A 380 -18.11 -2.08 10.58
CA ARG A 380 -18.54 -0.68 10.41
C ARG A 380 -19.44 -0.25 11.57
N ALA A 381 -20.33 -1.14 11.98
CA ALA A 381 -21.18 -0.91 13.16
C ALA A 381 -20.32 -0.78 14.42
N ALA A 382 -19.32 -1.67 14.58
CA ALA A 382 -18.39 -1.60 15.69
C ALA A 382 -17.59 -0.28 15.71
N VAL A 383 -17.07 0.17 14.56
CA VAL A 383 -16.36 1.46 14.42
C VAL A 383 -17.27 2.64 14.79
N ALA A 384 -18.52 2.63 14.31
CA ALA A 384 -19.47 3.69 14.61
C ALA A 384 -19.84 3.75 16.09
N ASP A 385 -19.95 2.61 16.77
CA ASP A 385 -20.21 2.55 18.21
C ASP A 385 -19.01 3.00 19.04
N LEU A 386 -17.81 2.49 18.72
CA LEU A 386 -16.56 2.91 19.35
C LEU A 386 -16.32 4.42 19.23
N ALA A 387 -16.68 5.02 18.08
CA ALA A 387 -16.57 6.46 17.89
C ALA A 387 -17.45 7.24 18.87
N ARG A 388 -18.69 6.77 19.16
CA ARG A 388 -19.56 7.37 20.20
C ARG A 388 -18.99 7.23 21.61
N ARG A 389 -18.16 6.22 21.83
CA ARG A 389 -17.45 5.96 23.10
C ARG A 389 -16.09 6.66 23.20
N GLY A 390 -15.73 7.50 22.21
CA GLY A 390 -14.49 8.27 22.21
C GLY A 390 -13.28 7.55 21.63
N TRP A 391 -13.47 6.49 20.83
CA TRP A 391 -12.38 5.73 20.19
C TRP A 391 -12.48 5.74 18.66
N ALA A 392 -11.46 6.23 17.99
CA ALA A 392 -11.37 6.18 16.54
C ALA A 392 -10.54 4.97 16.09
N VAL A 393 -11.13 4.04 15.33
CA VAL A 393 -10.46 2.89 14.72
C VAL A 393 -10.85 2.75 13.25
N ARG A 394 -10.24 1.84 12.50
CA ARG A 394 -10.52 1.63 11.07
C ARG A 394 -11.28 0.33 10.81
N PRO A 395 -12.34 0.34 10.00
CA PRO A 395 -13.04 -0.88 9.61
C PRO A 395 -12.22 -1.67 8.60
N GLY A 396 -12.23 -3.01 8.73
CA GLY A 396 -11.35 -3.92 7.98
C GLY A 396 -11.60 -3.95 6.48
N HIS A 397 -12.85 -3.80 6.04
CA HIS A 397 -13.19 -3.82 4.62
C HIS A 397 -12.45 -2.75 3.77
N LEU A 398 -11.96 -1.67 4.39
CA LEU A 398 -11.14 -0.68 3.69
C LEU A 398 -9.79 -1.23 3.22
N PHE A 399 -9.26 -2.23 3.92
CA PHE A 399 -7.99 -2.88 3.63
C PHE A 399 -8.13 -4.09 2.69
N ALA A 400 -9.32 -4.31 2.15
CA ALA A 400 -9.59 -5.43 1.25
C ALA A 400 -9.54 -4.99 -0.21
N PRO A 401 -8.83 -5.73 -1.09
CA PRO A 401 -8.97 -5.58 -2.53
C PRO A 401 -10.41 -5.80 -3.01
N ASP A 402 -11.12 -6.78 -2.41
CA ASP A 402 -12.55 -6.97 -2.54
C ASP A 402 -13.28 -6.31 -1.36
N PRO A 403 -14.12 -5.27 -1.58
CA PRO A 403 -14.87 -4.60 -0.51
C PRO A 403 -15.84 -5.50 0.27
N ALA A 404 -16.17 -6.68 -0.23
CA ALA A 404 -17.00 -7.66 0.47
C ALA A 404 -16.21 -8.49 1.50
N ALA A 405 -14.88 -8.49 1.44
CA ALA A 405 -14.05 -9.18 2.41
C ALA A 405 -13.86 -8.36 3.70
N HIS A 406 -13.46 -9.04 4.77
CA HIS A 406 -13.10 -8.45 6.06
C HIS A 406 -14.16 -7.53 6.69
N GLN A 407 -15.44 -7.82 6.47
CA GLN A 407 -16.57 -7.02 6.99
C GLN A 407 -16.60 -7.01 8.53
N GLY A 408 -16.21 -8.10 9.18
CA GLY A 408 -16.16 -8.24 10.63
C GLY A 408 -14.82 -7.88 11.26
N ALA A 409 -13.93 -7.15 10.56
CA ALA A 409 -12.62 -6.82 11.10
C ALA A 409 -12.45 -5.32 11.36
N ILE A 410 -11.54 -4.99 12.28
CA ILE A 410 -11.08 -3.61 12.55
C ILE A 410 -9.55 -3.57 12.64
N ARG A 411 -8.94 -2.45 12.25
CA ARG A 411 -7.54 -2.14 12.53
C ARG A 411 -7.43 -1.11 13.64
N VAL A 412 -6.59 -1.42 14.63
CA VAL A 412 -6.26 -0.56 15.77
C VAL A 412 -4.80 -0.17 15.70
N THR A 413 -4.50 1.13 15.69
CA THR A 413 -3.12 1.65 15.72
C THR A 413 -2.69 1.91 17.16
N ALA A 414 -1.79 1.09 17.69
CA ALA A 414 -1.33 1.13 19.07
C ALA A 414 -0.12 2.04 19.33
N ALA A 415 0.28 2.87 18.35
CA ALA A 415 1.52 3.63 18.36
C ALA A 415 1.71 4.53 19.60
N THR A 416 0.64 5.17 20.07
CA THR A 416 0.66 6.10 21.20
C THR A 416 -0.12 5.59 22.41
N LEU A 417 -0.62 4.34 22.34
CA LEU A 417 -1.52 3.78 23.33
C LEU A 417 -0.83 3.63 24.69
N THR A 418 -1.43 4.19 25.71
CA THR A 418 -1.02 4.01 27.12
C THR A 418 -1.65 2.76 27.72
N GLU A 419 -1.11 2.27 28.84
CA GLU A 419 -1.68 1.08 29.51
C GLU A 419 -3.13 1.29 29.98
N PRO A 420 -3.51 2.40 30.64
CA PRO A 420 -4.90 2.66 30.98
C PRO A 420 -5.83 2.74 29.76
N GLN A 421 -5.34 3.33 28.64
CA GLN A 421 -6.11 3.39 27.41
C GLN A 421 -6.29 2.01 26.78
N ALA A 422 -5.27 1.13 26.82
CA ALA A 422 -5.38 -0.24 26.30
C ALA A 422 -6.43 -1.05 27.08
N GLU A 423 -6.47 -0.90 28.40
CA GLU A 423 -7.46 -1.54 29.26
C GLU A 423 -8.88 -1.02 28.98
N ALA A 424 -9.04 0.30 28.96
CA ALA A 424 -10.33 0.94 28.67
C ALA A 424 -10.84 0.58 27.27
N PHE A 425 -9.98 0.65 26.25
CA PHE A 425 -10.34 0.30 24.88
C PHE A 425 -10.80 -1.17 24.76
N ALA A 426 -10.09 -2.10 25.40
CA ALA A 426 -10.45 -3.51 25.35
C ALA A 426 -11.82 -3.77 25.99
N ALA A 427 -12.12 -3.12 27.13
CA ALA A 427 -13.42 -3.21 27.79
C ALA A 427 -14.55 -2.61 26.92
N GLU A 428 -14.32 -1.44 26.31
CA GLU A 428 -15.31 -0.78 25.45
C GLU A 428 -15.55 -1.58 24.14
N LEU A 429 -14.52 -2.17 23.57
CA LEU A 429 -14.69 -3.04 22.40
C LEU A 429 -15.51 -4.29 22.74
N ALA A 430 -15.27 -4.91 23.91
CA ALA A 430 -16.06 -6.05 24.34
C ALA A 430 -17.53 -5.68 24.58
N ALA A 431 -17.80 -4.52 25.20
CA ALA A 431 -19.16 -4.01 25.40
C ALA A 431 -19.85 -3.74 24.03
N THR A 432 -19.14 -3.11 23.10
CA THR A 432 -19.62 -2.86 21.72
C THR A 432 -20.03 -4.16 21.02
N VAL A 433 -19.19 -5.20 21.08
CA VAL A 433 -19.49 -6.50 20.48
C VAL A 433 -20.72 -7.13 21.11
N ALA A 434 -20.83 -7.11 22.44
CA ALA A 434 -21.98 -7.67 23.16
C ALA A 434 -23.30 -6.93 22.82
N GLU A 435 -23.29 -5.60 22.72
CA GLU A 435 -24.45 -4.81 22.34
C GLU A 435 -24.89 -5.09 20.88
N LEU A 436 -23.95 -5.17 19.96
CA LEU A 436 -24.25 -5.47 18.56
C LEU A 436 -24.83 -6.88 18.37
N HIS A 437 -24.40 -7.87 19.14
CA HIS A 437 -25.00 -9.19 19.17
C HIS A 437 -26.46 -9.15 19.67
N SER A 438 -26.72 -8.40 20.74
CA SER A 438 -28.06 -8.32 21.31
C SER A 438 -29.07 -7.59 20.41
N THR A 439 -28.61 -6.72 19.51
CA THR A 439 -29.46 -6.01 18.53
C THR A 439 -29.68 -6.78 17.24
N ALA A 440 -28.89 -7.81 16.95
CA ALA A 440 -29.01 -8.67 15.79
C ALA A 440 -29.93 -9.89 16.00
N THR A 441 -30.28 -10.18 17.26
CA THR A 441 -31.27 -11.21 17.67
C THR A 441 -32.65 -10.60 17.85
#